data_edcf646b1c889a84d9232b7193ae0712
#
_entry.id   edcf646b1c889a84d9232b7193ae0712
#
_cell.length_a   1.000
_cell.length_b   1.000
_cell.length_c   1.000
_cell.angle_alpha   90.00
_cell.angle_beta   90.00
_cell.angle_gamma   90.00
#
_symmetry.space_group_name_H-M   'P 1'
#
loop_
_entity.id
_entity.type
_entity.pdbx_description
1 polymer ?
#
loop_
_entity_poly.entity_id
_entity_poly.type
_entity_poly.pdbx_seq_one_letter_code
_entity_poly.pdbx_strand_id
1 'polypeptide(L)' 'MNGNCVEVAHLPTNRVGVRDTKDNGAGPVLIFTAAEWDAFVAGAKEGQFDNP' A
#
# COMPACT_ATOMS: atom_id res chain seq x y z
N MET A 1 0.92 -14.88 -13.53
CA MET A 1 0.74 -13.53 -12.99
C MET A 1 0.15 -12.62 -14.07
N ASN A 2 -0.84 -11.85 -13.73
CA ASN A 2 -1.59 -11.06 -14.71
C ASN A 2 -1.17 -9.59 -14.73
N GLY A 3 -0.10 -9.23 -14.06
CA GLY A 3 0.38 -7.85 -14.02
C GLY A 3 -0.27 -6.96 -12.98
N ASN A 4 -1.24 -7.47 -12.25
CA ASN A 4 -1.94 -6.68 -11.21
C ASN A 4 -1.27 -6.89 -9.87
N CYS A 5 -0.25 -6.11 -9.58
CA CYS A 5 0.52 -6.23 -8.35
C CYS A 5 0.65 -4.89 -7.66
N VAL A 6 0.62 -4.93 -6.34
CA VAL A 6 0.87 -3.77 -5.48
C VAL A 6 2.09 -4.09 -4.64
N GLU A 7 2.99 -3.15 -4.55
CA GLU A 7 4.24 -3.29 -3.81
C GLU A 7 4.20 -2.44 -2.56
N VAL A 8 4.60 -3.02 -1.42
CA VAL A 8 4.65 -2.33 -0.13
C VAL A 8 6.06 -2.41 0.41
N ALA A 9 6.61 -1.29 0.83
CA ALA A 9 7.95 -1.24 1.43
C ALA A 9 7.89 -0.50 2.76
N HIS A 10 8.52 -1.08 3.78
CA HIS A 10 8.70 -0.41 5.05
C HIS A 10 9.97 0.41 4.96
N LEU A 11 9.81 1.72 5.03
CA LEU A 11 10.89 2.69 4.82
C LEU A 11 11.45 3.18 6.15
N PRO A 12 12.65 3.80 6.15
CA PRO A 12 13.17 4.43 7.36
C PRO A 12 12.21 5.49 7.88
N THR A 13 12.38 5.88 9.14
CA THR A 13 11.61 6.95 9.80
C THR A 13 10.12 6.63 9.93
N ASN A 14 9.80 5.33 10.08
CA ASN A 14 8.41 4.88 10.31
C ASN A 14 7.47 5.29 9.20
N ARG A 15 7.90 5.09 7.96
CA ARG A 15 7.07 5.37 6.78
C ARG A 15 6.82 4.08 6.03
N VAL A 16 5.75 4.07 5.27
CA VAL A 16 5.41 2.95 4.40
C VAL A 16 5.14 3.48 3.01
N GLY A 17 5.81 2.90 2.01
CA GLY A 17 5.59 3.26 0.62
C GLY A 17 4.75 2.21 -0.07
N VAL A 18 3.84 2.65 -0.93
CA VAL A 18 2.96 1.76 -1.70
C VAL A 18 2.95 2.23 -3.15
N ARG A 19 3.12 1.28 -4.07
CA ARG A 19 3.04 1.61 -5.50
C ARG A 19 2.48 0.44 -6.30
N ASP A 20 2.00 0.76 -7.49
CA ASP A 20 1.59 -0.22 -8.48
C ASP A 20 2.85 -0.68 -9.23
N THR A 21 3.07 -1.99 -9.32
CA THR A 21 4.28 -2.52 -9.96
C THR A 21 4.16 -2.67 -11.46
N LYS A 22 2.97 -2.61 -12.04
CA LYS A 22 2.81 -2.80 -13.47
C LYS A 22 3.43 -1.67 -14.30
N ASP A 23 3.74 -0.54 -13.66
CA ASP A 23 4.40 0.59 -14.32
C ASP A 23 5.93 0.47 -14.26
N ASN A 24 6.47 -0.70 -13.96
CA ASN A 24 7.91 -0.93 -13.84
C ASN A 24 8.60 0.06 -12.89
N GLY A 25 7.90 0.44 -11.84
CA GLY A 25 8.43 1.38 -10.88
C GLY A 25 8.39 2.84 -11.33
N ALA A 26 7.81 3.13 -12.49
CA ALA A 26 7.73 4.49 -13.01
C ALA A 26 6.53 5.26 -12.49
N GLY A 27 5.55 4.57 -11.91
CA GLY A 27 4.34 5.22 -11.38
C GLY A 27 4.60 5.90 -10.05
N PRO A 28 3.63 6.64 -9.55
CA PRO A 28 3.77 7.36 -8.29
C PRO A 28 3.88 6.41 -7.11
N VAL A 29 4.59 6.86 -6.07
CA VAL A 29 4.68 6.15 -4.80
C VAL A 29 3.87 6.93 -3.77
N LEU A 30 2.96 6.25 -3.08
CA LEU A 30 2.22 6.85 -1.99
C LEU A 30 2.98 6.59 -0.69
N ILE A 31 3.15 7.63 0.12
CA ILE A 31 3.91 7.53 1.36
C ILE A 31 2.94 7.75 2.52
N PHE A 32 2.95 6.82 3.47
CA PHE A 32 2.10 6.87 4.65
C PHE A 32 2.96 6.91 5.91
N THR A 33 2.43 7.55 6.96
CA THR A 33 3.02 7.40 8.29
C THR A 33 2.67 6.02 8.83
N ALA A 34 3.40 5.57 9.86
CA ALA A 34 3.09 4.30 10.49
C ALA A 34 1.66 4.27 11.03
N ALA A 35 1.19 5.36 11.62
CA ALA A 35 -0.17 5.43 12.16
C ALA A 35 -1.22 5.32 11.04
N GLU A 36 -0.99 5.99 9.93
CA GLU A 36 -1.90 5.90 8.77
C GLU A 36 -1.94 4.48 8.21
N TRP A 37 -0.78 3.86 8.11
CA TRP A 37 -0.69 2.50 7.60
C TRP A 37 -1.40 1.52 8.53
N ASP A 38 -1.21 1.65 9.85
CA ASP A 38 -1.87 0.80 10.81
C ASP A 38 -3.39 0.92 10.71
N ALA A 39 -3.90 2.14 10.55
CA ALA A 39 -5.34 2.37 10.38
C ALA A 39 -5.87 1.71 9.11
N PHE A 40 -5.12 1.81 8.01
CA PHE A 40 -5.50 1.17 6.76
C PHE A 40 -5.56 -0.35 6.91
N VAL A 41 -4.52 -0.95 7.50
CA VAL A 41 -4.47 -2.40 7.67
C VAL A 41 -5.61 -2.89 8.57
N ALA A 42 -5.90 -2.15 9.65
CA ALA A 42 -7.00 -2.50 10.53
C ALA A 42 -8.34 -2.48 9.78
N GLY A 43 -8.56 -1.44 8.97
CA GLY A 43 -9.78 -1.34 8.15
C GLY A 43 -9.88 -2.48 7.14
N ALA A 44 -8.77 -2.83 6.51
CA ALA A 44 -8.75 -3.94 5.55
C ALA A 44 -9.10 -5.27 6.22
N LYS A 45 -8.57 -5.50 7.41
CA LYS A 45 -8.87 -6.71 8.18
C LYS A 45 -10.34 -6.80 8.58
N GLU A 46 -11.00 -5.67 8.73
CA GLU A 46 -12.42 -5.61 9.06
C GLU A 46 -13.32 -5.65 7.83
N GLY A 47 -12.76 -5.75 6.65
CA GLY A 47 -13.52 -5.83 5.42
C GLY A 47 -14.04 -4.49 4.91
N GLN A 48 -13.55 -3.37 5.44
CA GLN A 48 -14.07 -2.04 5.08
C GLN A 48 -13.84 -1.68 3.61
N PHE A 49 -12.83 -2.31 2.99
CA PHE A 49 -12.46 -1.99 1.60
C PHE A 49 -12.84 -3.09 0.63
N ASP A 50 -13.57 -4.08 1.08
CA ASP A 50 -14.03 -5.16 0.21
C ASP A 50 -15.09 -4.63 -0.75
N ASN A 51 -15.12 -5.20 -1.95
CA ASN A 51 -16.17 -4.87 -2.91
C ASN A 51 -17.52 -5.35 -2.37
N PRO A 52 -18.58 -4.54 -2.52
CA PRO A 52 -19.91 -4.93 -2.08
C PRO A 52 -20.50 -6.08 -2.90
#